data_62fc0bc7706399606ebda1d086cb8dcb
#
_entry.id   62fc0bc7706399606ebda1d086cb8dcb
#
_cell.length_a   1.000
_cell.length_b   1.000
_cell.length_c   1.000
_cell.angle_alpha   90.00
_cell.angle_beta   90.00
_cell.angle_gamma   90.00
#
_symmetry.space_group_name_H-M   'P 1'
#
loop_
_entity.id
_entity.type
_entity.pdbx_description
1 polymer ?
#
loop_
_entity_poly.entity_id
_entity_poly.type
_entity_poly.pdbx_seq_one_letter_code
_entity_poly.pdbx_strand_id
1 'polypeptide(L)'
;MVRENLKVLVEYHPFHESIKKKILEEEYNFLYNPLIDGYNSNIRAYRTLGDLNTKGIKLVKEWISTLIRQHYPGFDYNIGAWIAKYNKGDYTLEHDHIPSGFSYVYFVKTPKGSSPLVFSTSGKRIKAEEGKVIIFPACMRHHVPKNRCEGRVTIAGNIWIS
;
A
#
# COMPACT_ATOMS: atom_id res chain seq x y z
N MET A 1 -1.32 20.06 -26.27
CA MET A 1 -1.75 19.25 -25.10
C MET A 1 -0.49 18.77 -24.39
N VAL A 2 -0.22 19.25 -23.19
CA VAL A 2 0.91 18.78 -22.36
C VAL A 2 0.45 17.50 -21.67
N ARG A 3 1.10 16.36 -21.95
CA ARG A 3 0.89 15.13 -21.17
C ARG A 3 1.88 15.13 -20.02
N GLU A 4 1.40 15.32 -18.81
CA GLU A 4 2.20 15.09 -17.62
C GLU A 4 2.28 13.57 -17.37
N ASN A 5 3.49 13.02 -17.46
CA ASN A 5 3.76 11.64 -17.13
C ASN A 5 4.07 11.56 -15.63
N LEU A 6 3.09 11.16 -14.82
CA LEU A 6 3.31 10.90 -13.40
C LEU A 6 4.18 9.65 -13.23
N LYS A 7 5.25 9.78 -12.45
CA LYS A 7 6.22 8.71 -12.21
C LYS A 7 5.76 7.80 -11.08
N VAL A 8 5.72 6.51 -11.35
CA VAL A 8 5.48 5.45 -10.38
C VAL A 8 6.78 4.71 -10.12
N LEU A 9 7.18 4.59 -8.85
CA LEU A 9 8.36 3.84 -8.44
C LEU A 9 7.95 2.40 -8.11
N VAL A 10 8.66 1.43 -8.65
CA VAL A 10 8.49 0.01 -8.35
C VAL A 10 9.84 -0.57 -7.95
N GLU A 11 9.93 -1.06 -6.73
CA GLU A 11 11.16 -1.66 -6.19
C GLU A 11 10.83 -2.95 -5.43
N TYR A 12 11.84 -3.78 -5.21
CA TYR A 12 11.73 -5.02 -4.45
C TYR A 12 12.64 -4.98 -3.23
N HIS A 13 12.11 -5.33 -2.07
CA HIS A 13 12.89 -5.37 -0.84
C HIS A 13 13.89 -6.54 -0.85
N PRO A 14 15.20 -6.29 -0.69
CA PRO A 14 16.21 -7.34 -0.79
C PRO A 14 16.14 -8.40 0.32
N PHE A 15 15.52 -8.06 1.47
CA PHE A 15 15.36 -8.96 2.63
C PHE A 15 13.89 -9.24 2.95
N HIS A 16 13.06 -9.37 1.91
CA HIS A 16 11.61 -9.51 2.06
C HIS A 16 11.20 -10.68 2.97
N GLU A 17 11.81 -11.84 2.85
CA GLU A 17 11.42 -13.02 3.64
C GLU A 17 11.57 -12.78 5.14
N SER A 18 12.63 -12.09 5.57
CA SER A 18 12.83 -11.71 6.96
C SER A 18 11.77 -10.73 7.45
N ILE A 19 11.43 -9.73 6.64
CA ILE A 19 10.39 -8.74 6.95
C ILE A 19 9.02 -9.38 7.00
N LYS A 20 8.67 -10.21 6.02
CA LYS A 20 7.41 -10.96 5.95
C LYS A 20 7.20 -11.79 7.22
N LYS A 21 8.23 -12.52 7.64
CA LYS A 21 8.18 -13.32 8.88
C LYS A 21 7.85 -12.46 10.08
N LYS A 22 8.56 -11.34 10.27
CA LYS A 22 8.29 -10.39 11.38
C LYS A 22 6.87 -9.85 11.36
N ILE A 23 6.39 -9.40 10.20
CA ILE A 23 5.05 -8.84 10.06
C ILE A 23 3.98 -9.88 10.37
N LEU A 24 4.12 -11.11 9.87
CA LEU A 24 3.12 -12.16 10.05
C LEU A 24 3.12 -12.76 11.48
N GLU A 25 4.19 -12.59 12.25
CA GLU A 25 4.30 -12.99 13.66
C GLU A 25 3.73 -11.93 14.64
N GLU A 26 3.53 -10.70 14.18
CA GLU A 26 2.96 -9.62 14.98
C GLU A 26 1.43 -9.70 15.03
N GLU A 27 0.85 -9.28 16.13
CA GLU A 27 -0.62 -9.24 16.30
C GLU A 27 -1.17 -7.90 15.84
N TYR A 28 -2.29 -7.96 15.10
CA TYR A 28 -2.99 -6.77 14.60
C TYR A 28 -4.49 -6.89 14.79
N ASN A 29 -5.13 -5.77 15.06
CA ASN A 29 -6.58 -5.70 15.12
C ASN A 29 -7.16 -5.39 13.74
N PHE A 30 -7.67 -6.41 13.05
CA PHE A 30 -8.30 -6.31 11.76
C PHE A 30 -9.81 -6.10 11.88
N LEU A 31 -10.32 -5.09 11.20
CA LEU A 31 -11.75 -4.82 11.06
C LEU A 31 -12.16 -4.89 9.60
N TYR A 32 -13.30 -5.51 9.32
CA TYR A 32 -13.85 -5.57 7.97
C TYR A 32 -14.53 -4.26 7.60
N ASN A 33 -14.12 -3.65 6.47
CA ASN A 33 -14.70 -2.41 5.96
C ASN A 33 -14.95 -1.37 7.06
N PRO A 34 -13.92 -1.00 7.85
CA PRO A 34 -14.14 -0.15 9.02
C PRO A 34 -14.55 1.27 8.64
N LEU A 35 -15.22 1.93 9.56
CA LEU A 35 -15.41 3.38 9.48
C LEU A 35 -14.08 4.09 9.77
N ILE A 36 -13.78 5.10 8.97
CA ILE A 36 -12.63 5.98 9.16
C ILE A 36 -13.17 7.40 9.20
N ASP A 37 -12.94 8.08 10.31
CA ASP A 37 -13.48 9.43 10.55
C ASP A 37 -15.00 9.53 10.35
N GLY A 38 -15.72 8.48 10.74
CA GLY A 38 -17.18 8.40 10.63
C GLY A 38 -17.72 8.01 9.25
N TYR A 39 -16.84 7.78 8.27
CA TYR A 39 -17.22 7.39 6.91
C TYR A 39 -16.78 5.95 6.60
N ASN A 40 -17.55 5.27 5.72
CA ASN A 40 -17.15 3.97 5.21
C ASN A 40 -15.81 4.11 4.47
N SER A 41 -14.83 3.25 4.82
CA SER A 41 -13.58 3.20 4.09
C SER A 41 -13.80 2.76 2.64
N ASN A 42 -12.83 3.05 1.75
CA ASN A 42 -12.87 2.58 0.37
C ASN A 42 -12.62 1.07 0.24
N ILE A 43 -12.12 0.45 1.30
CA ILE A 43 -11.76 -0.96 1.32
C ILE A 43 -12.99 -1.82 1.64
N ARG A 44 -13.18 -2.88 0.87
CA ARG A 44 -14.13 -3.97 1.10
C ARG A 44 -13.35 -5.24 1.42
N ALA A 45 -12.59 -5.17 2.49
CA ALA A 45 -11.69 -6.18 3.01
C ALA A 45 -11.38 -5.88 4.47
N TYR A 46 -10.51 -6.65 5.09
CA TYR A 46 -10.02 -6.39 6.45
C TYR A 46 -8.88 -5.38 6.43
N ARG A 47 -8.87 -4.45 7.36
CA ARG A 47 -7.72 -3.57 7.59
C ARG A 47 -7.60 -3.18 9.06
N THR A 48 -6.40 -2.75 9.43
CA THR A 48 -6.14 -2.11 10.72
C THR A 48 -6.52 -0.64 10.71
N LEU A 49 -6.83 -0.08 11.87
CA LEU A 49 -7.02 1.37 12.05
C LEU A 49 -5.72 2.02 12.56
N GLY A 50 -5.65 3.33 12.34
CA GLY A 50 -4.53 4.16 12.80
C GLY A 50 -3.23 3.92 12.05
N ASP A 51 -2.19 4.56 12.52
CA ASP A 51 -0.83 4.43 12.01
C ASP A 51 -0.06 3.38 12.81
N LEU A 52 0.35 2.31 12.15
CA LEU A 52 1.08 1.20 12.76
C LEU A 52 2.58 1.50 12.89
N ASN A 53 3.16 1.06 14.00
CA ASN A 53 4.59 1.24 14.30
C ASN A 53 5.22 0.00 14.97
N THR A 54 4.76 -1.20 14.64
CA THR A 54 5.39 -2.44 15.07
C THR A 54 6.78 -2.60 14.45
N LYS A 55 7.59 -3.53 14.96
CA LYS A 55 8.98 -3.73 14.49
C LYS A 55 9.06 -4.00 12.99
N GLY A 56 8.22 -4.89 12.47
CA GLY A 56 8.19 -5.22 11.04
C GLY A 56 7.73 -4.04 10.19
N ILE A 57 6.71 -3.31 10.64
CA ILE A 57 6.20 -2.12 9.95
C ILE A 57 7.24 -1.00 9.89
N LYS A 58 7.96 -0.76 10.99
CA LYS A 58 9.04 0.25 11.02
C LYS A 58 10.13 -0.03 9.98
N LEU A 59 10.53 -1.29 9.81
CA LEU A 59 11.51 -1.66 8.79
C LEU A 59 11.02 -1.32 7.36
N VAL A 60 9.74 -1.53 7.08
CA VAL A 60 9.15 -1.16 5.79
C VAL A 60 9.12 0.36 5.62
N LYS A 61 8.69 1.10 6.65
CA LYS A 61 8.69 2.58 6.62
C LYS A 61 10.08 3.17 6.40
N GLU A 62 11.09 2.66 7.08
CA GLU A 62 12.49 3.09 6.93
C GLU A 62 13.00 2.85 5.50
N TRP A 63 12.70 1.70 4.93
CA TRP A 63 13.06 1.42 3.54
C TRP A 63 12.35 2.35 2.55
N ILE A 64 11.03 2.57 2.72
CA ILE A 64 10.27 3.51 1.89
C ILE A 64 10.82 4.93 2.03
N SER A 65 11.17 5.35 3.25
CA SER A 65 11.83 6.64 3.48
C SER A 65 13.13 6.79 2.70
N THR A 66 13.94 5.73 2.68
CA THR A 66 15.18 5.71 1.89
C THR A 66 14.89 5.83 0.39
N LEU A 67 13.94 5.07 -0.13
CA LEU A 67 13.57 5.11 -1.55
C LEU A 67 13.05 6.48 -1.98
N ILE A 68 12.13 7.06 -1.20
CA ILE A 68 11.54 8.36 -1.57
C ILE A 68 12.58 9.47 -1.54
N ARG A 69 13.50 9.47 -0.59
CA ARG A 69 14.61 10.45 -0.51
C ARG A 69 15.61 10.31 -1.64
N GLN A 70 15.86 9.12 -2.14
CA GLN A 70 16.73 8.90 -3.30
C GLN A 70 16.14 9.52 -4.58
N HIS A 71 14.82 9.45 -4.74
CA HIS A 71 14.14 9.96 -5.94
C HIS A 71 13.69 11.42 -5.83
N TYR A 72 13.40 11.88 -4.61
CA TYR A 72 12.93 13.23 -4.31
C TYR A 72 13.68 13.79 -3.09
N PRO A 73 14.97 14.13 -3.25
CA PRO A 73 15.78 14.67 -2.16
C PRO A 73 15.34 16.09 -1.77
N GLY A 74 15.73 16.51 -0.57
CA GLY A 74 15.53 17.89 -0.11
C GLY A 74 14.25 18.14 0.67
N PHE A 75 13.48 17.09 0.98
CA PHE A 75 12.28 17.15 1.81
C PHE A 75 12.35 16.17 2.96
N ASP A 76 11.63 16.49 4.03
CA ASP A 76 11.32 15.54 5.08
C ASP A 76 10.00 14.84 4.80
N TYR A 77 9.91 13.57 5.19
CA TYR A 77 8.76 12.73 4.91
C TYR A 77 8.24 12.06 6.18
N ASN A 78 6.92 12.14 6.37
CA ASN A 78 6.22 11.37 7.38
C ASN A 78 5.45 10.24 6.70
N ILE A 79 5.72 9.00 7.09
CA ILE A 79 5.21 7.79 6.43
C ILE A 79 4.23 7.09 7.37
N GLY A 80 2.96 7.09 6.98
CA GLY A 80 1.92 6.32 7.64
C GLY A 80 1.86 4.88 7.13
N ALA A 81 1.27 3.98 7.91
CA ALA A 81 1.09 2.58 7.51
C ALA A 81 -0.15 1.94 8.14
N TRP A 82 -0.87 1.16 7.36
CA TRP A 82 -1.87 0.21 7.81
C TRP A 82 -1.70 -1.12 7.05
N ILE A 83 -2.18 -2.20 7.64
CA ILE A 83 -2.21 -3.51 6.96
C ILE A 83 -3.60 -3.76 6.43
N ALA A 84 -3.68 -4.26 5.21
CA ALA A 84 -4.90 -4.75 4.58
C ALA A 84 -4.78 -6.24 4.26
N LYS A 85 -5.83 -6.99 4.59
CA LYS A 85 -5.94 -8.42 4.31
C LYS A 85 -7.16 -8.67 3.45
N TYR A 86 -6.94 -9.27 2.28
CA TYR A 86 -7.98 -9.59 1.32
C TYR A 86 -8.18 -11.09 1.25
N ASN A 87 -9.41 -11.51 1.43
CA ASN A 87 -9.86 -12.86 1.16
C ASN A 87 -10.54 -12.92 -0.22
N LYS A 88 -11.00 -14.07 -0.63
CA LYS A 88 -11.67 -14.26 -1.91
C LYS A 88 -12.92 -13.37 -2.00
N GLY A 89 -13.01 -12.59 -3.07
CA GLY A 89 -14.11 -11.65 -3.30
C GLY A 89 -13.88 -10.23 -2.76
N ASP A 90 -12.91 -10.04 -1.86
CA ASP A 90 -12.57 -8.72 -1.32
C ASP A 90 -11.92 -7.81 -2.37
N TYR A 91 -12.15 -6.52 -2.25
CA TYR A 91 -11.69 -5.52 -3.20
C TYR A 91 -11.54 -4.14 -2.55
N THR A 92 -10.99 -3.18 -3.28
CA THR A 92 -10.97 -1.76 -2.88
C THR A 92 -11.55 -0.90 -3.99
N LEU A 93 -12.47 -0.03 -3.61
CA LEU A 93 -13.09 0.95 -4.51
C LEU A 93 -12.05 1.93 -5.05
N GLU A 94 -12.34 2.49 -6.23
CA GLU A 94 -11.54 3.55 -6.80
C GLU A 94 -11.47 4.77 -5.89
N HIS A 95 -10.26 5.25 -5.63
CA HIS A 95 -9.99 6.41 -4.78
C HIS A 95 -8.62 7.01 -5.08
N ASP A 96 -8.34 8.15 -4.48
CA ASP A 96 -7.02 8.78 -4.39
C ASP A 96 -6.67 9.07 -2.92
N HIS A 97 -5.52 9.69 -2.69
CA HIS A 97 -5.02 10.02 -1.36
C HIS A 97 -4.70 11.51 -1.17
N ILE A 98 -5.30 12.39 -1.98
CA ILE A 98 -5.17 13.83 -1.78
C ILE A 98 -5.69 14.20 -0.37
N PRO A 99 -4.97 15.04 0.42
CA PRO A 99 -3.87 15.93 0.03
C PRO A 99 -2.45 15.42 0.38
N SER A 100 -2.22 14.12 0.61
CA SER A 100 -0.86 13.63 0.81
C SER A 100 0.00 13.81 -0.44
N GLY A 101 1.33 13.77 -0.31
CA GLY A 101 2.23 13.91 -1.46
C GLY A 101 2.29 12.64 -2.30
N PHE A 102 2.49 11.51 -1.63
CA PHE A 102 2.55 10.17 -2.25
C PHE A 102 1.74 9.18 -1.44
N SER A 103 1.49 8.03 -2.07
CA SER A 103 0.97 6.84 -1.42
C SER A 103 1.79 5.64 -1.83
N TYR A 104 1.68 4.54 -1.08
CA TYR A 104 2.39 3.31 -1.42
C TYR A 104 1.59 2.07 -1.07
N VAL A 105 1.94 0.98 -1.74
CA VAL A 105 1.50 -0.38 -1.43
C VAL A 105 2.72 -1.30 -1.43
N TYR A 106 2.94 -2.00 -0.33
CA TYR A 106 3.96 -3.03 -0.18
C TYR A 106 3.30 -4.41 -0.06
N PHE A 107 3.65 -5.33 -0.93
CA PHE A 107 3.08 -6.68 -0.95
C PHE A 107 3.81 -7.61 0.01
N VAL A 108 3.15 -7.96 1.13
CA VAL A 108 3.70 -8.84 2.16
C VAL A 108 3.52 -10.30 1.80
N LYS A 109 2.29 -10.69 1.43
CA LYS A 109 1.92 -12.06 1.07
C LYS A 109 0.98 -12.06 -0.13
N THR A 110 1.36 -12.77 -1.18
CA THR A 110 0.61 -12.79 -2.43
C THR A 110 0.39 -14.22 -2.94
N PRO A 111 -0.55 -14.99 -2.34
CA PRO A 111 -0.93 -16.30 -2.84
C PRO A 111 -1.37 -16.22 -4.31
N LYS A 112 -1.32 -17.35 -5.03
CA LYS A 112 -1.81 -17.42 -6.41
C LYS A 112 -3.26 -16.93 -6.50
N GLY A 113 -3.53 -15.99 -7.39
CA GLY A 113 -4.84 -15.34 -7.53
C GLY A 113 -4.93 -13.98 -6.82
N SER A 114 -3.85 -13.49 -6.20
CA SER A 114 -3.81 -12.16 -5.60
C SER A 114 -4.03 -11.06 -6.63
N SER A 115 -4.94 -10.13 -6.30
CA SER A 115 -5.29 -9.01 -7.17
C SER A 115 -4.15 -8.00 -7.31
N PRO A 116 -3.97 -7.45 -8.52
CA PRO A 116 -3.02 -6.36 -8.77
C PRO A 116 -3.49 -5.05 -8.17
N LEU A 117 -2.61 -4.05 -8.15
CA LEU A 117 -3.01 -2.64 -8.06
C LEU A 117 -3.30 -2.13 -9.47
N VAL A 118 -4.43 -1.45 -9.66
CA VAL A 118 -4.84 -0.91 -10.96
C VAL A 118 -4.96 0.60 -10.88
N PHE A 119 -4.24 1.31 -11.74
CA PHE A 119 -4.38 2.76 -11.91
C PHE A 119 -5.51 3.04 -12.87
N SER A 120 -6.59 3.67 -12.38
CA SER A 120 -7.88 3.74 -13.06
C SER A 120 -7.83 4.58 -14.35
N THR A 121 -7.06 5.67 -14.37
CA THR A 121 -6.98 6.55 -15.54
C THR A 121 -6.26 5.91 -16.73
N SER A 122 -5.14 5.22 -16.48
CA SER A 122 -4.36 4.56 -17.52
C SER A 122 -4.80 3.13 -17.81
N GLY A 123 -5.51 2.51 -16.86
CA GLY A 123 -5.82 1.08 -16.88
C GLY A 123 -4.61 0.19 -16.56
N LYS A 124 -3.45 0.77 -16.22
CA LYS A 124 -2.24 0.00 -15.94
C LYS A 124 -2.42 -0.86 -14.70
N ARG A 125 -2.10 -2.13 -14.85
CA ARG A 125 -2.18 -3.15 -13.79
C ARG A 125 -0.77 -3.51 -13.34
N ILE A 126 -0.48 -3.35 -12.05
CA ILE A 126 0.79 -3.77 -11.47
C ILE A 126 0.55 -5.06 -10.68
N LYS A 127 1.16 -6.14 -11.13
CA LYS A 127 1.03 -7.47 -10.56
C LYS A 127 1.45 -7.47 -9.09
N ALA A 128 0.65 -8.15 -8.25
CA ALA A 128 0.99 -8.43 -6.86
C ALA A 128 2.12 -9.46 -6.80
N GLU A 129 3.27 -9.06 -6.26
CA GLU A 129 4.44 -9.91 -6.06
C GLU A 129 5.04 -9.60 -4.70
N GLU A 130 5.38 -10.64 -3.94
CA GLU A 130 5.94 -10.50 -2.60
C GLU A 130 7.24 -9.68 -2.61
N GLY A 131 7.38 -8.78 -1.65
CA GLY A 131 8.53 -7.87 -1.53
C GLY A 131 8.48 -6.63 -2.43
N LYS A 132 7.54 -6.56 -3.35
CA LYS A 132 7.36 -5.39 -4.22
C LYS A 132 6.73 -4.23 -3.44
N VAL A 133 7.27 -3.03 -3.61
CA VAL A 133 6.62 -1.77 -3.26
C VAL A 133 6.28 -0.98 -4.52
N ILE A 134 5.13 -0.34 -4.49
CA ILE A 134 4.70 0.64 -5.50
C ILE A 134 4.54 1.96 -4.76
N ILE A 135 5.30 2.99 -5.16
CA ILE A 135 5.16 4.36 -4.62
C ILE A 135 4.71 5.25 -5.77
N PHE A 136 3.65 6.02 -5.55
CA PHE A 136 3.00 6.81 -6.59
C PHE A 136 2.44 8.12 -6.04
N PRO A 137 2.32 9.17 -6.87
CA PRO A 137 1.67 10.42 -6.50
C PRO A 137 0.27 10.20 -5.95
N ALA A 138 -0.07 10.86 -4.85
CA ALA A 138 -1.33 10.65 -4.14
C ALA A 138 -2.58 10.99 -4.97
N CYS A 139 -2.45 11.83 -5.99
CA CYS A 139 -3.54 12.19 -6.91
C CYS A 139 -3.89 11.09 -7.94
N MET A 140 -3.08 10.03 -8.04
CA MET A 140 -3.36 8.93 -8.97
C MET A 140 -4.49 8.05 -8.44
N ARG A 141 -5.63 8.09 -9.13
CA ARG A 141 -6.78 7.24 -8.80
C ARG A 141 -6.45 5.78 -9.09
N HIS A 142 -6.80 4.91 -8.14
CA HIS A 142 -6.48 3.49 -8.22
C HIS A 142 -7.52 2.66 -7.46
N HIS A 143 -7.51 1.37 -7.74
CA HIS A 143 -8.39 0.40 -7.10
C HIS A 143 -7.72 -0.98 -7.03
N VAL A 144 -8.32 -1.88 -6.24
CA VAL A 144 -7.94 -3.30 -6.19
C VAL A 144 -9.15 -4.11 -6.65
N PRO A 145 -9.05 -4.84 -7.78
CA PRO A 145 -10.11 -5.73 -8.25
C PRO A 145 -10.44 -6.85 -7.25
N LYS A 146 -11.59 -7.50 -7.40
CA LYS A 146 -11.98 -8.63 -6.56
C LYS A 146 -10.89 -9.69 -6.50
N ASN A 147 -10.44 -9.98 -5.29
CA ASN A 147 -9.38 -10.94 -5.02
C ASN A 147 -9.88 -12.38 -5.28
N ARG A 148 -9.02 -13.24 -5.81
CA ARG A 148 -9.37 -14.62 -6.19
C ARG A 148 -8.78 -15.68 -5.27
N CYS A 149 -8.13 -15.26 -4.18
CA CYS A 149 -7.50 -16.16 -3.21
C CYS A 149 -7.77 -15.70 -1.78
N GLU A 150 -7.50 -16.58 -0.82
CA GLU A 150 -7.48 -16.24 0.59
C GLU A 150 -6.11 -15.69 1.00
N GLY A 151 -6.11 -14.68 1.89
CA GLY A 151 -4.91 -14.26 2.60
C GLY A 151 -3.88 -13.45 1.80
N ARG A 152 -4.31 -12.62 0.84
CA ARG A 152 -3.47 -11.55 0.29
C ARG A 152 -3.26 -10.48 1.36
N VAL A 153 -2.01 -10.16 1.69
CA VAL A 153 -1.66 -9.18 2.73
C VAL A 153 -0.77 -8.08 2.13
N THR A 154 -1.16 -6.84 2.37
CA THR A 154 -0.39 -5.65 1.96
C THR A 154 -0.23 -4.68 3.12
N ILE A 155 0.86 -3.93 3.12
CA ILE A 155 0.99 -2.69 3.88
C ILE A 155 0.75 -1.56 2.90
N ALA A 156 -0.15 -0.65 3.26
CA ALA A 156 -0.38 0.57 2.51
C ALA A 156 -0.24 1.78 3.41
N GLY A 157 -0.03 2.94 2.82
CA GLY A 157 0.10 4.16 3.59
C GLY A 157 0.24 5.40 2.73
N ASN A 158 0.16 6.54 3.41
CA ASN A 158 0.38 7.85 2.83
C ASN A 158 1.76 8.37 3.21
N ILE A 159 2.37 9.15 2.32
CA ILE A 159 3.64 9.83 2.52
C ILE A 159 3.35 11.33 2.48
N TRP A 160 3.52 11.98 3.63
CA TRP A 160 3.36 13.41 3.78
C TRP A 160 4.70 14.10 3.66
N ILE A 161 4.73 15.21 2.93
CA ILE A 161 5.89 16.11 2.83
C ILE A 161 5.78 17.13 3.95
N SER A 162 6.79 17.22 4.78
CA SER A 162 6.87 18.19 5.88
C SER A 162 7.90 19.30 5.62
#